data_8b5458f08932d9743964da1fc5faf182
#
_entry.id   8b5458f08932d9743964da1fc5faf182
#
_cell.length_a   1.000
_cell.length_b   1.000
_cell.length_c   1.000
_cell.angle_alpha   90.00
_cell.angle_beta   90.00
_cell.angle_gamma   90.00
#
_symmetry.space_group_name_H-M   'P 1'
#
loop_
_entity.id
_entity.type
_entity.pdbx_description
1 polymer ?
#
loop_
_entity_poly.entity_id
_entity_poly.type
_entity_poly.pdbx_seq_one_letter_code
_entity_poly.pdbx_strand_id
1 'polypeptide(L)' 'MPEERVVVEIAFDGGQIMGARLTSASADELERALSSRNDGALTLDADDGRYTIPLGRVVYVKRFTREARLGFSSGS' A
#
# COMPACT_ATOMS: atom_id res chain seq x y z
N MET A 1 18.52 -9.88 -7.25
CA MET A 1 18.21 -9.07 -6.10
C MET A 1 16.79 -9.21 -5.71
N PRO A 2 16.53 -9.54 -4.49
CA PRO A 2 15.15 -9.65 -4.08
C PRO A 2 14.53 -8.26 -4.06
N GLU A 3 13.29 -8.25 -4.41
CA GLU A 3 12.54 -7.03 -4.41
C GLU A 3 12.14 -6.66 -3.00
N GLU A 4 12.22 -5.40 -2.68
CA GLU A 4 11.87 -4.95 -1.36
C GLU A 4 10.37 -5.02 -1.16
N ARG A 5 9.95 -5.40 0.03
CA ARG A 5 8.55 -5.48 0.39
C ARG A 5 8.18 -4.31 1.29
N VAL A 6 7.01 -3.81 1.08
CA VAL A 6 6.50 -2.67 1.82
C VAL A 6 5.13 -3.02 2.34
N VAL A 7 4.90 -2.72 3.62
CA VAL A 7 3.59 -2.95 4.21
C VAL A 7 2.75 -1.70 3.99
N VAL A 8 1.54 -1.90 3.49
CA VAL A 8 0.62 -0.79 3.30
C VAL A 8 -0.72 -1.15 3.93
N GLU A 9 -1.44 -0.13 4.29
CA GLU A 9 -2.81 -0.24 4.76
C GLU A 9 -3.67 0.58 3.82
N ILE A 10 -4.69 -0.05 3.27
CA ILE A 10 -5.56 0.60 2.30
C ILE A 10 -6.95 0.65 2.89
N ALA A 11 -7.50 1.84 2.99
CA ALA A 11 -8.85 2.02 3.51
C ALA A 11 -9.78 2.36 2.37
N PHE A 12 -10.93 1.71 2.36
CA PHE A 12 -11.94 1.92 1.34
C PHE A 12 -13.14 2.63 1.95
N ASP A 13 -13.93 3.28 1.11
CA ASP A 13 -15.15 3.87 1.59
C ASP A 13 -16.04 2.73 2.11
N GLY A 14 -16.86 3.03 3.08
CA GLY A 14 -17.64 2.00 3.74
C GLY A 14 -16.94 1.41 4.96
N GLY A 15 -15.70 1.82 5.23
CA GLY A 15 -15.02 1.43 6.45
C GLY A 15 -14.16 0.19 6.36
N GLN A 16 -14.00 -0.39 5.19
CA GLN A 16 -13.17 -1.58 5.05
C GLN A 16 -11.71 -1.18 4.98
N ILE A 17 -10.88 -1.96 5.66
CA ILE A 17 -9.43 -1.71 5.69
C ILE A 17 -8.73 -3.02 5.39
N MET A 18 -7.75 -2.98 4.50
CA MET A 18 -6.94 -4.16 4.23
C MET A 18 -5.47 -3.82 4.40
N GLY A 19 -4.73 -4.79 4.90
CA GLY A 19 -3.28 -4.68 4.97
C GLY A 19 -2.66 -5.62 3.97
N ALA A 20 -1.55 -5.22 3.38
CA ALA A 20 -0.88 -6.06 2.39
C ALA A 20 0.60 -5.75 2.39
N ARG A 21 1.39 -6.75 2.01
CA ARG A 21 2.81 -6.56 1.77
C ARG A 21 3.01 -6.55 0.27
N LEU A 22 3.36 -5.42 -0.25
CA LEU A 22 3.48 -5.22 -1.68
C LEU A 22 4.93 -5.11 -2.09
N THR A 23 5.18 -5.34 -3.37
CA THR A 23 6.47 -4.93 -3.89
C THR A 23 6.56 -3.43 -3.82
N SER A 24 7.78 -2.94 -3.71
CA SER A 24 8.02 -1.51 -3.68
C SER A 24 7.47 -0.84 -4.94
N ALA A 25 7.60 -1.51 -6.08
CA ALA A 25 7.09 -0.97 -7.33
C ALA A 25 5.56 -0.84 -7.31
N SER A 26 4.88 -1.84 -6.75
CA SER A 26 3.42 -1.77 -6.65
C SER A 26 2.98 -0.68 -5.72
N ALA A 27 3.69 -0.50 -4.60
CA ALA A 27 3.34 0.56 -3.66
C ALA A 27 3.51 1.93 -4.31
N ASP A 28 4.60 2.10 -5.06
CA ASP A 28 4.83 3.36 -5.76
C ASP A 28 3.76 3.63 -6.80
N GLU A 29 3.38 2.58 -7.50
CA GLU A 29 2.35 2.71 -8.53
C GLU A 29 1.01 3.09 -7.93
N LEU A 30 0.70 2.51 -6.78
CA LEU A 30 -0.55 2.82 -6.09
C LEU A 30 -0.58 4.29 -5.70
N GLU A 31 0.50 4.79 -5.12
CA GLU A 31 0.56 6.19 -4.73
C GLU A 31 0.45 7.11 -5.92
N ARG A 32 1.11 6.74 -7.01
CA ARG A 32 1.07 7.55 -8.21
C ARG A 32 -0.34 7.60 -8.80
N ALA A 33 -1.00 6.45 -8.83
CA ALA A 33 -2.35 6.38 -9.37
C ALA A 33 -3.32 7.22 -8.57
N LEU A 34 -3.17 7.19 -7.25
CA LEU A 34 -4.05 7.98 -6.39
C LEU A 34 -3.78 9.48 -6.54
N SER A 35 -2.51 9.85 -6.71
CA SER A 35 -2.16 11.24 -6.90
C SER A 35 -2.72 11.79 -8.20
N SER A 36 -2.81 10.96 -9.21
CA SER A 36 -3.33 11.40 -10.50
C SER A 36 -4.85 11.31 -10.59
N ARG A 37 -5.49 10.92 -9.49
CA ARG A 37 -6.95 10.82 -9.44
C ARG A 37 -7.52 9.83 -10.43
N ASN A 38 -6.78 8.78 -10.63
CA ASN A 38 -7.24 7.69 -11.48
C ASN A 38 -8.33 6.94 -10.72
N ASP A 39 -9.48 6.75 -11.34
CA ASP A 39 -10.57 6.05 -10.68
C ASP A 39 -10.84 4.68 -11.29
N GLY A 40 -9.90 4.15 -12.05
CA GLY A 40 -10.01 2.80 -12.58
C GLY A 40 -9.59 1.78 -11.55
N ALA A 41 -9.18 0.63 -12.04
CA ALA A 41 -8.69 -0.45 -11.19
C ALA A 41 -7.19 -0.57 -11.34
N LEU A 42 -6.55 -1.00 -10.28
CA LEU A 42 -5.11 -1.19 -10.28
C LEU A 42 -4.79 -2.54 -9.67
N THR A 43 -3.88 -3.26 -10.31
CA THR A 43 -3.44 -4.56 -9.82
C THR A 43 -2.13 -4.39 -9.08
N LEU A 44 -2.09 -4.92 -7.86
CA LEU A 44 -0.92 -4.81 -6.99
C LEU A 44 -0.36 -6.21 -6.75
N ASP A 45 0.96 -6.32 -6.79
CA ASP A 45 1.63 -7.57 -6.48
C ASP A 45 1.93 -7.62 -5.00
N ALA A 46 1.45 -8.66 -4.34
CA ALA A 46 1.63 -8.83 -2.91
C ALA A 46 2.24 -10.20 -2.64
N ASP A 47 2.64 -10.41 -1.40
CA ASP A 47 3.27 -11.66 -1.01
C ASP A 47 2.38 -12.87 -1.26
N ASP A 48 1.09 -12.70 -1.06
CA ASP A 48 0.15 -13.80 -1.15
C ASP A 48 -0.64 -13.78 -2.44
N GLY A 49 -0.23 -13.00 -3.43
CA GLY A 49 -0.90 -13.00 -4.72
C GLY A 49 -1.05 -11.59 -5.25
N ARG A 50 -2.07 -11.40 -6.05
CA ARG A 50 -2.35 -10.12 -6.65
C ARG A 50 -3.68 -9.60 -6.15
N TYR A 51 -3.72 -8.31 -5.92
CA TYR A 51 -4.96 -7.63 -5.57
C TYR A 51 -5.31 -6.65 -6.65
N THR A 52 -6.53 -6.72 -7.12
CA THR A 52 -7.05 -5.71 -8.06
C THR A 52 -8.01 -4.85 -7.26
N ILE A 53 -7.70 -3.58 -7.12
CA ILE A 53 -8.49 -2.71 -6.28
C ILE A 53 -9.12 -1.60 -7.10
N PRO A 54 -10.33 -1.18 -6.71
CA PRO A 54 -11.00 -0.07 -7.38
C PRO A 54 -10.50 1.23 -6.78
N LEU A 55 -9.73 1.99 -7.55
CA LEU A 55 -9.09 3.19 -7.04
C LEU A 55 -10.09 4.25 -6.59
N GLY A 56 -11.24 4.29 -7.24
CA GLY A 56 -12.25 5.28 -6.87
C GLY A 56 -12.86 5.06 -5.50
N ARG A 57 -12.63 3.90 -4.92
CA ARG A 57 -13.17 3.60 -3.60
C ARG A 57 -12.15 3.72 -2.48
N VAL A 58 -10.91 4.05 -2.83
CA VAL A 58 -9.85 4.15 -1.84
C VAL A 58 -9.93 5.51 -1.17
N VAL A 59 -9.96 5.50 0.15
CA VAL A 59 -10.00 6.73 0.94
C VAL A 59 -8.59 7.17 1.30
N TYR A 60 -7.76 6.23 1.73
CA TYR A 60 -6.37 6.55 2.00
C TYR A 60 -5.51 5.30 1.88
N VAL A 61 -4.22 5.53 1.74
CA VAL A 61 -3.23 4.48 1.78
C VAL A 61 -2.16 4.93 2.76
N LYS A 62 -1.83 4.06 3.70
CA LYS A 62 -0.76 4.31 4.64
C LYS A 62 0.38 3.37 4.32
N ARG A 63 1.55 3.92 4.08
CA ARG A 63 2.74 3.14 3.79
C ARG A 63 3.59 3.13 5.04
N PHE A 64 3.80 1.97 5.60
CA PHE A 64 4.58 1.84 6.81
C PHE A 64 6.05 1.89 6.45
N THR A 65 6.83 2.60 7.24
CA THR A 65 8.25 2.72 6.98
C THR A 65 9.01 1.94 8.02
N ARG A 66 10.15 1.43 7.59
CA ARG A 66 11.03 0.72 8.47
C ARG A 66 11.59 1.65 9.54
N GLU A 67 11.86 2.86 9.16
CA GLU A 67 12.42 3.82 10.08
C GLU A 67 11.53 4.09 11.26
N ALA A 68 10.24 4.16 11.01
CA ALA A 68 9.31 4.42 12.11
C ALA A 68 9.40 3.31 13.13
N ARG A 69 9.48 2.08 12.66
CA ARG A 69 9.55 0.95 13.56
C ARG A 69 10.86 0.94 14.32
N LEU A 70 11.94 1.22 13.62
CA LEU A 70 13.24 1.22 14.27
C LEU A 70 13.34 2.30 15.31
N GLY A 71 12.89 3.49 14.99
CA GLY A 71 12.94 4.56 15.95
C GLY A 71 12.15 4.25 17.19
N PHE A 72 11.06 3.66 16.98
CA PHE A 72 10.23 3.26 18.08
C PHE A 72 10.91 2.22 18.97
N SER A 73 11.51 1.24 18.35
CA SER A 73 12.10 0.16 19.14
C SER A 73 13.34 0.61 19.85
N SER A 74 13.98 1.60 19.39
CA SER A 74 15.17 2.07 20.08
C SER A 74 14.79 2.78 21.35
N GLY A 75 13.69 2.83 21.46
CA GLY A 75 13.38 3.26 22.54
C GLY A 75 13.46 4.11 23.02
N SER A 76 13.44 3.68 22.37
CA SER A 76 13.41 4.22 22.62
C SER A 76 13.39 4.18 23.05
#